data_c1826b0aa98b45c1c169da9d8b80dacf
#
_entry.id   c1826b0aa98b45c1c169da9d8b80dacf
#
_cell.length_a   1.000
_cell.length_b   1.000
_cell.length_c   1.000
_cell.angle_alpha   90.00
_cell.angle_beta   90.00
_cell.angle_gamma   90.00
#
_symmetry.space_group_name_H-M   'P 1'
#
loop_
_entity.id
_entity.type
_entity.pdbx_description
1 polymer ?
#
loop_
_entity_poly.entity_id
_entity_poly.type
_entity_poly.pdbx_seq_one_letter_code
_entity_poly.pdbx_strand_id
1 'polypeptide(L)'
;MFKKFIYKIFIIFILLAGVASAQISYEEILDNPTDLELNLNYAKQQESSGNLKLTISTLERLSMLYPESLEIKLYLLSILIKMDSKVKVDLMIRTMLNDTNTTTETKKLVAELLSDTGTKKKESKWFAYLDMKYSQTEEDNISAITKTKTLMQEGNIIPSPVVDSRLIVEYDKTNTRTSSLTIGKNINDSSSLFFNFGLDINTINKKETGDSDVASSSMSYFKVIGNHYISPYVYWTKLNYRKSADYDTLGLGINNTYIINEKNNLNYGFSFSDTAYVRTSVFDTAKDNDNGTYLSFIRHNYNLTKKTQLGTKLTLGRVESIKEFDSYDSKGINLSISQILPFGTLKLKSTYLKNDYDEVESFVSPTIIRKDESLVTVLSLDGLLNKVIPFNKFKKKYDKENSIFYTLNLKQSDVSSNILNHDIERNFFTVGLTKRINLSELF
;
A
#
# COMPACT_ATOMS: atom_id res chain seq x y z
N MET A 1 10.04 -6.79 -26.76
CA MET A 1 8.69 -7.39 -26.64
C MET A 1 7.90 -6.78 -25.48
N PHE A 2 8.48 -6.57 -24.33
CA PHE A 2 7.88 -6.02 -23.08
C PHE A 2 7.35 -4.57 -23.23
N LYS A 3 8.07 -3.65 -23.89
CA LYS A 3 7.58 -2.27 -24.18
C LYS A 3 6.25 -2.24 -24.94
N LYS A 4 6.09 -3.15 -25.94
CA LYS A 4 4.81 -3.29 -26.69
C LYS A 4 3.70 -3.90 -25.83
N PHE A 5 4.04 -4.70 -24.80
CA PHE A 5 3.09 -5.29 -23.89
C PHE A 5 2.56 -4.25 -22.88
N ILE A 6 3.44 -3.39 -22.31
CA ILE A 6 3.04 -2.29 -21.41
C ILE A 6 2.12 -1.30 -22.15
N TYR A 7 2.40 -0.97 -23.43
CA TYR A 7 1.53 -0.09 -24.22
C TYR A 7 0.11 -0.67 -24.41
N LYS A 8 0.01 -1.99 -24.67
CA LYS A 8 -1.28 -2.66 -24.79
C LYS A 8 -2.05 -2.68 -23.46
N ILE A 9 -1.36 -2.88 -22.33
CA ILE A 9 -1.97 -2.84 -20.98
C ILE A 9 -2.43 -1.43 -20.64
N PHE A 10 -1.68 -0.39 -21.01
CA PHE A 10 -2.08 1.00 -20.81
C PHE A 10 -3.38 1.36 -21.55
N ILE A 11 -3.56 0.84 -22.79
CA ILE A 11 -4.79 0.99 -23.55
C ILE A 11 -5.95 0.23 -22.89
N ILE A 12 -5.73 -0.98 -22.37
CA ILE A 12 -6.75 -1.75 -21.63
C ILE A 12 -7.14 -1.01 -20.34
N PHE A 13 -6.18 -0.37 -19.66
CA PHE A 13 -6.43 0.43 -18.47
C PHE A 13 -7.35 1.63 -18.74
N ILE A 14 -7.17 2.31 -19.88
CA ILE A 14 -8.02 3.42 -20.33
C ILE A 14 -9.44 2.92 -20.67
N LEU A 15 -9.56 1.74 -21.31
CA LEU A 15 -10.84 1.15 -21.68
C LEU A 15 -11.66 0.66 -20.46
N LEU A 16 -10.97 0.21 -19.39
CA LEU A 16 -11.64 -0.22 -18.14
C LEU A 16 -12.14 0.94 -17.28
N ALA A 17 -11.67 2.17 -17.49
CA ALA A 17 -12.14 3.35 -16.78
C ALA A 17 -13.58 3.76 -17.18
N GLY A 18 -14.14 3.20 -18.24
CA GLY A 18 -15.39 3.62 -18.89
C GLY A 18 -16.66 2.85 -18.50
N VAL A 19 -16.64 1.90 -17.55
CA VAL A 19 -17.85 1.21 -17.09
C VAL A 19 -18.55 2.03 -16.02
N ALA A 20 -19.23 3.10 -16.41
CA ALA A 20 -20.22 3.78 -15.58
C ALA A 20 -21.47 2.89 -15.49
N SER A 21 -21.73 2.28 -14.32
CA SER A 21 -23.08 1.78 -14.03
C SER A 21 -24.03 2.97 -14.03
N ALA A 22 -25.19 2.82 -14.66
CA ALA A 22 -26.24 3.83 -14.68
C ALA A 22 -26.52 4.30 -13.25
N GLN A 23 -26.23 5.55 -12.96
CA GLN A 23 -26.36 6.14 -11.64
C GLN A 23 -27.72 6.85 -11.60
N ILE A 24 -28.61 6.43 -10.68
CA ILE A 24 -29.89 7.12 -10.46
C ILE A 24 -29.56 8.57 -10.07
N SER A 25 -30.08 9.53 -10.82
CA SER A 25 -29.83 10.96 -10.58
C SER A 25 -30.79 11.51 -9.50
N TYR A 26 -30.41 12.65 -8.90
CA TYR A 26 -31.28 13.32 -7.94
C TYR A 26 -32.54 13.89 -8.63
N GLU A 27 -32.42 14.32 -9.89
CA GLU A 27 -33.52 14.82 -10.70
C GLU A 27 -34.54 13.72 -10.95
N GLU A 28 -34.11 12.50 -11.26
CA GLU A 28 -34.99 11.35 -11.50
C GLU A 28 -35.85 10.99 -10.28
N ILE A 29 -35.35 11.14 -9.05
CA ILE A 29 -36.17 10.94 -7.84
C ILE A 29 -37.05 12.14 -7.50
N LEU A 30 -36.72 13.35 -7.96
CA LEU A 30 -37.62 14.52 -7.82
C LEU A 30 -38.83 14.43 -8.76
N ASP A 31 -38.62 13.88 -9.96
CA ASP A 31 -39.72 13.63 -10.92
C ASP A 31 -40.61 12.48 -10.47
N ASN A 32 -40.09 11.54 -9.68
CA ASN A 32 -40.82 10.38 -9.17
C ASN A 32 -40.72 10.26 -7.64
N PRO A 33 -41.20 11.26 -6.87
CA PRO A 33 -40.96 11.34 -5.43
C PRO A 33 -41.66 10.26 -4.61
N THR A 34 -42.69 9.64 -5.15
CA THR A 34 -43.49 8.57 -4.52
C THR A 34 -43.09 7.17 -4.99
N ASP A 35 -42.17 7.01 -5.92
CA ASP A 35 -41.67 5.69 -6.32
C ASP A 35 -40.79 5.12 -5.24
N LEU A 36 -41.31 4.14 -4.49
CA LEU A 36 -40.62 3.53 -3.35
C LEU A 36 -39.34 2.82 -3.78
N GLU A 37 -39.38 2.02 -4.84
CA GLU A 37 -38.27 1.20 -5.28
C GLU A 37 -37.12 2.07 -5.82
N LEU A 38 -37.48 3.05 -6.67
CA LEU A 38 -36.49 4.01 -7.21
C LEU A 38 -35.80 4.79 -6.09
N ASN A 39 -36.53 5.30 -5.12
CA ASN A 39 -35.99 6.07 -4.01
C ASN A 39 -35.20 5.22 -3.02
N LEU A 40 -35.59 3.96 -2.77
CA LEU A 40 -34.75 3.02 -1.97
C LEU A 40 -33.45 2.67 -2.68
N ASN A 41 -33.48 2.44 -3.99
CA ASN A 41 -32.29 2.16 -4.78
C ASN A 41 -31.36 3.38 -4.81
N TYR A 42 -31.90 4.60 -4.92
CA TYR A 42 -31.10 5.82 -4.77
C TYR A 42 -30.48 5.93 -3.37
N ALA A 43 -31.23 5.66 -2.29
CA ALA A 43 -30.69 5.66 -0.93
C ALA A 43 -29.55 4.66 -0.77
N LYS A 44 -29.70 3.42 -1.27
CA LYS A 44 -28.64 2.39 -1.28
C LYS A 44 -27.41 2.84 -2.08
N GLN A 45 -27.62 3.50 -3.22
CA GLN A 45 -26.56 4.07 -4.04
C GLN A 45 -25.80 5.18 -3.29
N GLN A 46 -26.51 6.10 -2.60
CA GLN A 46 -25.90 7.16 -1.82
C GLN A 46 -25.15 6.59 -0.60
N GLU A 47 -25.68 5.57 0.08
CA GLU A 47 -24.99 4.86 1.15
C GLU A 47 -23.70 4.21 0.67
N SER A 48 -23.76 3.47 -0.44
CA SER A 48 -22.58 2.82 -1.02
C SER A 48 -21.52 3.83 -1.49
N SER A 49 -21.94 5.05 -1.76
CA SER A 49 -21.11 6.18 -2.13
C SER A 49 -20.57 6.97 -0.92
N GLY A 50 -20.96 6.59 0.31
CA GLY A 50 -20.58 7.29 1.54
C GLY A 50 -21.34 8.59 1.82
N ASN A 51 -22.37 8.92 0.99
CA ASN A 51 -23.17 10.14 1.14
C ASN A 51 -24.31 9.94 2.16
N LEU A 52 -23.96 9.59 3.42
CA LEU A 52 -24.93 9.22 4.45
C LEU A 52 -25.97 10.32 4.74
N LYS A 53 -25.61 11.60 4.57
CA LYS A 53 -26.57 12.70 4.73
C LYS A 53 -27.69 12.66 3.68
N LEU A 54 -27.36 12.40 2.42
CA LEU A 54 -28.36 12.24 1.34
C LEU A 54 -29.18 10.97 1.54
N THR A 55 -28.56 9.89 1.98
CA THR A 55 -29.25 8.65 2.36
C THR A 55 -30.30 8.92 3.43
N ILE A 56 -29.94 9.61 4.52
CA ILE A 56 -30.87 9.98 5.60
C ILE A 56 -32.01 10.85 5.07
N SER A 57 -31.71 11.92 4.33
CA SER A 57 -32.72 12.81 3.79
C SER A 57 -33.74 12.07 2.90
N THR A 58 -33.27 11.14 2.08
CA THR A 58 -34.15 10.29 1.25
C THR A 58 -34.99 9.36 2.11
N LEU A 59 -34.39 8.68 3.10
CA LEU A 59 -35.11 7.76 3.98
C LEU A 59 -36.06 8.47 4.95
N GLU A 60 -35.76 9.68 5.45
CA GLU A 60 -36.64 10.50 6.25
C GLU A 60 -37.87 10.88 5.43
N ARG A 61 -37.70 11.29 4.16
CA ARG A 61 -38.84 11.56 3.25
C ARG A 61 -39.67 10.32 2.99
N LEU A 62 -39.04 9.17 2.70
CA LEU A 62 -39.74 7.90 2.52
C LEU A 62 -40.49 7.47 3.77
N SER A 63 -39.94 7.69 4.97
CA SER A 63 -40.63 7.36 6.22
C SER A 63 -41.88 8.21 6.49
N MET A 64 -41.92 9.44 5.94
CA MET A 64 -43.10 10.30 5.97
C MET A 64 -44.17 9.86 4.96
N LEU A 65 -43.73 9.41 3.77
CA LEU A 65 -44.66 8.94 2.72
C LEU A 65 -45.22 7.54 3.01
N TYR A 66 -44.43 6.70 3.68
CA TYR A 66 -44.77 5.31 4.02
C TYR A 66 -44.61 5.07 5.53
N PRO A 67 -45.45 5.70 6.38
CA PRO A 67 -45.26 5.67 7.83
C PRO A 67 -45.40 4.27 8.44
N GLU A 68 -46.07 3.34 7.77
CA GLU A 68 -46.23 1.95 8.23
C GLU A 68 -45.11 1.03 7.78
N SER A 69 -44.18 1.49 6.90
CA SER A 69 -43.07 0.66 6.41
C SER A 69 -41.99 0.49 7.46
N LEU A 70 -41.95 -0.70 8.04
CA LEU A 70 -40.95 -1.10 9.01
C LEU A 70 -39.54 -1.17 8.37
N GLU A 71 -39.46 -1.61 7.12
CA GLU A 71 -38.18 -1.72 6.39
C GLU A 71 -37.50 -0.35 6.27
N ILE A 72 -38.23 0.69 5.91
CA ILE A 72 -37.71 2.06 5.81
C ILE A 72 -37.24 2.56 7.18
N LYS A 73 -38.08 2.35 8.23
CA LYS A 73 -37.76 2.76 9.60
C LYS A 73 -36.46 2.07 10.09
N LEU A 74 -36.33 0.76 9.90
CA LEU A 74 -35.13 0.01 10.30
C LEU A 74 -33.92 0.43 9.47
N TYR A 75 -34.09 0.68 8.17
CA TYR A 75 -32.99 1.13 7.31
C TYR A 75 -32.50 2.53 7.74
N LEU A 76 -33.43 3.47 7.98
CA LEU A 76 -33.08 4.81 8.50
C LEU A 76 -32.39 4.71 9.86
N LEU A 77 -32.84 3.87 10.78
CA LEU A 77 -32.22 3.63 12.07
C LEU A 77 -30.79 3.11 11.91
N SER A 78 -30.57 2.16 10.99
CA SER A 78 -29.22 1.62 10.73
C SER A 78 -28.24 2.69 10.23
N ILE A 79 -28.71 3.62 9.39
CA ILE A 79 -27.88 4.73 8.89
C ILE A 79 -27.61 5.78 9.97
N LEU A 80 -28.60 6.08 10.82
CA LEU A 80 -28.44 6.99 11.97
C LEU A 80 -27.42 6.44 12.99
N ILE A 81 -27.42 5.12 13.22
CA ILE A 81 -26.42 4.42 14.04
C ILE A 81 -25.03 4.56 13.41
N LYS A 82 -24.90 4.31 12.10
CA LYS A 82 -23.62 4.49 11.36
C LYS A 82 -23.06 5.91 11.46
N MET A 83 -23.93 6.91 11.60
CA MET A 83 -23.55 8.32 11.77
C MET A 83 -23.31 8.75 13.23
N ASP A 84 -23.41 7.83 14.18
CA ASP A 84 -23.35 8.11 15.65
C ASP A 84 -24.32 9.24 16.09
N SER A 85 -25.49 9.33 15.44
CA SER A 85 -26.48 10.36 15.72
C SER A 85 -27.37 9.99 16.90
N LYS A 86 -26.77 9.96 18.11
CA LYS A 86 -27.37 9.43 19.36
C LYS A 86 -28.77 9.97 19.65
N VAL A 87 -28.97 11.29 19.49
CA VAL A 87 -30.27 11.93 19.77
C VAL A 87 -31.35 11.44 18.81
N LYS A 88 -31.08 11.36 17.49
CA LYS A 88 -32.06 10.87 16.50
C LYS A 88 -32.30 9.37 16.66
N VAL A 89 -31.26 8.59 16.96
CA VAL A 89 -31.36 7.15 17.25
C VAL A 89 -32.27 6.92 18.46
N ASP A 90 -32.02 7.59 19.60
CA ASP A 90 -32.84 7.44 20.82
C ASP A 90 -34.29 7.85 20.57
N LEU A 91 -34.52 8.98 19.89
CA LEU A 91 -35.87 9.44 19.54
C LEU A 91 -36.60 8.43 18.65
N MET A 92 -35.96 7.93 17.60
CA MET A 92 -36.56 6.98 16.67
C MET A 92 -36.88 5.65 17.33
N ILE A 93 -36.01 5.16 18.19
CA ILE A 93 -36.21 3.94 18.97
C ILE A 93 -37.38 4.09 19.92
N ARG A 94 -37.48 5.19 20.67
CA ARG A 94 -38.61 5.47 21.56
C ARG A 94 -39.94 5.54 20.78
N THR A 95 -39.90 6.16 19.61
CA THR A 95 -41.07 6.23 18.73
C THR A 95 -41.52 4.83 18.27
N MET A 96 -40.57 3.96 17.84
CA MET A 96 -40.89 2.60 17.42
C MET A 96 -41.33 1.70 18.58
N LEU A 97 -40.80 1.85 19.79
CA LEU A 97 -41.20 1.06 20.96
C LEU A 97 -42.57 1.47 21.49
N ASN A 98 -42.94 2.75 21.37
CA ASN A 98 -44.22 3.29 21.85
C ASN A 98 -45.36 3.17 20.82
N ASP A 99 -45.00 2.85 19.56
CA ASP A 99 -45.99 2.65 18.51
C ASP A 99 -46.79 1.34 18.77
N THR A 100 -48.11 1.47 18.91
CA THR A 100 -49.02 0.35 19.15
C THR A 100 -49.07 -0.62 17.98
N ASN A 101 -48.77 -0.16 16.76
CA ASN A 101 -48.77 -0.96 15.54
C ASN A 101 -47.44 -1.72 15.34
N THR A 102 -46.42 -1.43 16.16
CA THR A 102 -45.14 -2.14 16.08
C THR A 102 -45.24 -3.55 16.70
N THR A 103 -44.98 -4.57 15.89
CA THR A 103 -45.08 -5.98 16.35
C THR A 103 -44.07 -6.30 17.46
N THR A 104 -44.41 -7.31 18.28
CA THR A 104 -43.52 -7.78 19.38
C THR A 104 -42.15 -8.21 18.88
N GLU A 105 -42.08 -8.82 17.69
CA GLU A 105 -40.80 -9.18 17.05
C GLU A 105 -39.95 -7.96 16.69
N THR A 106 -40.60 -6.91 16.17
CA THR A 106 -39.89 -5.64 15.88
C THR A 106 -39.40 -4.97 17.13
N LYS A 107 -40.23 -4.96 18.21
CA LYS A 107 -39.78 -4.43 19.50
C LYS A 107 -38.56 -5.19 20.05
N LYS A 108 -38.53 -6.51 19.84
CA LYS A 108 -37.40 -7.33 20.22
C LYS A 108 -36.15 -7.01 19.39
N LEU A 109 -36.25 -6.89 18.04
CA LEU A 109 -35.17 -6.48 17.14
C LEU A 109 -34.62 -5.09 17.47
N VAL A 110 -35.52 -4.13 17.76
CA VAL A 110 -35.13 -2.77 18.17
C VAL A 110 -34.44 -2.80 19.55
N ALA A 111 -34.92 -3.64 20.49
CA ALA A 111 -34.26 -3.84 21.79
C ALA A 111 -32.89 -4.54 21.68
N GLU A 112 -32.73 -5.47 20.75
CA GLU A 112 -31.44 -6.09 20.41
C GLU A 112 -30.48 -5.07 19.78
N LEU A 113 -30.93 -4.24 18.85
CA LEU A 113 -30.16 -3.13 18.30
C LEU A 113 -29.78 -2.10 19.39
N LEU A 114 -30.65 -1.86 20.36
CA LEU A 114 -30.33 -1.03 21.54
C LEU A 114 -29.28 -1.68 22.45
N SER A 115 -29.39 -2.99 22.69
CA SER A 115 -28.42 -3.72 23.48
C SER A 115 -27.05 -3.74 22.79
N ASP A 116 -27.02 -3.85 21.48
CA ASP A 116 -25.81 -3.72 20.66
C ASP A 116 -25.26 -2.27 20.64
N THR A 117 -26.15 -1.25 20.69
CA THR A 117 -25.73 0.16 20.78
C THR A 117 -25.44 0.58 22.22
N GLY A 118 -26.05 -0.06 23.21
CA GLY A 118 -25.85 0.20 24.66
C GLY A 118 -24.65 -0.51 25.25
N THR A 119 -24.30 -1.65 24.76
CA THR A 119 -22.97 -2.23 24.94
C THR A 119 -22.06 -1.64 23.87
N LYS A 120 -21.56 -0.40 24.06
CA LYS A 120 -20.21 -0.14 23.62
C LYS A 120 -19.39 -1.30 24.21
N LYS A 121 -19.15 -2.35 23.47
CA LYS A 121 -17.92 -3.14 23.58
C LYS A 121 -16.87 -2.06 23.71
N LYS A 122 -16.29 -1.90 24.89
CA LYS A 122 -15.29 -0.87 25.18
C LYS A 122 -14.28 -1.09 24.08
N GLU A 123 -14.33 -0.24 23.03
CA GLU A 123 -13.45 -0.42 21.89
C GLU A 123 -12.07 -0.53 22.48
N SER A 124 -11.46 -1.69 22.34
CA SER A 124 -10.14 -1.91 22.88
C SER A 124 -9.30 -0.77 22.34
N LYS A 125 -8.71 0.03 23.23
CA LYS A 125 -7.77 1.08 22.81
C LYS A 125 -6.59 0.50 22.05
N TRP A 126 -6.42 -0.82 22.11
CA TRP A 126 -5.40 -1.59 21.44
C TRP A 126 -5.99 -2.41 20.31
N PHE A 127 -5.24 -2.55 19.24
CA PHE A 127 -5.54 -3.47 18.14
C PHE A 127 -4.24 -4.10 17.63
N ALA A 128 -4.32 -5.31 17.11
CA ALA A 128 -3.16 -6.00 16.58
C ALA A 128 -3.53 -6.86 15.37
N TYR A 129 -2.62 -6.91 14.39
CA TYR A 129 -2.73 -7.71 13.18
C TYR A 129 -1.43 -8.44 12.92
N LEU A 130 -1.54 -9.75 12.61
CA LEU A 130 -0.45 -10.55 12.09
C LEU A 130 -0.70 -10.84 10.62
N ASP A 131 0.20 -10.39 9.76
CA ASP A 131 0.21 -10.70 8.34
C ASP A 131 1.29 -11.76 8.06
N MET A 132 0.90 -12.86 7.45
CA MET A 132 1.78 -13.92 6.96
C MET A 132 1.69 -13.95 5.44
N LYS A 133 2.81 -13.72 4.77
CA LYS A 133 2.88 -13.69 3.31
C LYS A 133 3.87 -14.74 2.80
N TYR A 134 3.50 -15.38 1.71
CA TYR A 134 4.41 -16.13 0.87
C TYR A 134 4.35 -15.54 -0.53
N SER A 135 5.51 -15.29 -1.14
CA SER A 135 5.60 -14.85 -2.53
C SER A 135 6.77 -15.51 -3.25
N GLN A 136 6.57 -15.74 -4.54
CA GLN A 136 7.62 -16.17 -5.47
C GLN A 136 7.84 -15.07 -6.49
N THR A 137 9.08 -14.68 -6.68
CA THR A 137 9.51 -13.71 -7.69
C THR A 137 10.42 -14.41 -8.69
N GLU A 138 10.08 -14.34 -9.95
CA GLU A 138 10.94 -14.75 -11.07
C GLU A 138 11.66 -13.51 -11.61
N GLU A 139 12.96 -13.65 -11.85
CA GLU A 139 13.82 -12.58 -12.33
C GLU A 139 14.72 -13.07 -13.47
N ASP A 140 14.88 -12.25 -14.52
CA ASP A 140 15.64 -12.60 -15.73
C ASP A 140 17.12 -12.19 -15.68
N ASN A 141 17.54 -11.43 -14.68
CA ASN A 141 18.94 -10.99 -14.50
C ASN A 141 19.33 -10.91 -13.03
N ILE A 142 19.21 -12.02 -12.29
CA ILE A 142 19.48 -12.06 -10.84
C ILE A 142 20.94 -11.79 -10.50
N SER A 143 21.86 -12.01 -11.43
CA SER A 143 23.28 -11.72 -11.26
C SER A 143 23.62 -10.25 -11.54
N ALA A 144 22.65 -9.42 -11.93
CA ALA A 144 22.81 -8.03 -12.31
C ALA A 144 23.91 -7.82 -13.37
N ILE A 145 23.91 -8.67 -14.40
CA ILE A 145 24.85 -8.59 -15.52
C ILE A 145 24.53 -7.33 -16.34
N THR A 146 25.57 -6.64 -16.79
CA THR A 146 25.42 -5.45 -17.63
C THR A 146 24.76 -5.77 -18.97
N LYS A 147 24.04 -4.81 -19.54
CA LYS A 147 23.38 -4.96 -20.85
C LYS A 147 24.33 -5.36 -21.98
N THR A 148 25.55 -4.88 -21.94
CA THR A 148 26.58 -5.11 -22.96
C THR A 148 27.42 -6.36 -22.70
N LYS A 149 27.29 -7.00 -21.52
CA LYS A 149 28.13 -8.10 -21.07
C LYS A 149 29.63 -7.73 -21.05
N THR A 150 29.93 -6.45 -20.87
CA THR A 150 31.28 -5.89 -20.73
C THR A 150 31.38 -5.13 -19.44
N LEU A 151 32.60 -4.96 -18.92
CA LEU A 151 32.88 -4.18 -17.72
C LEU A 151 33.95 -3.13 -18.05
N MET A 152 33.97 -2.08 -17.27
CA MET A 152 35.07 -1.10 -17.26
C MET A 152 36.00 -1.44 -16.10
N GLN A 153 37.27 -1.50 -16.36
CA GLN A 153 38.32 -1.69 -15.38
C GLN A 153 39.49 -0.77 -15.70
N GLU A 154 39.87 0.09 -14.75
CA GLU A 154 40.91 1.12 -14.92
C GLU A 154 40.76 1.94 -16.22
N GLY A 155 39.50 2.28 -16.55
CA GLY A 155 39.14 3.03 -17.76
C GLY A 155 39.08 2.21 -19.06
N ASN A 156 39.46 0.93 -19.04
CA ASN A 156 39.42 0.06 -20.22
C ASN A 156 38.14 -0.78 -20.25
N ILE A 157 37.57 -0.93 -21.44
CA ILE A 157 36.43 -1.84 -21.66
C ILE A 157 36.97 -3.24 -21.86
N ILE A 158 36.58 -4.15 -20.98
CA ILE A 158 36.95 -5.56 -21.05
C ILE A 158 35.70 -6.43 -21.13
N PRO A 159 35.76 -7.63 -21.75
CA PRO A 159 34.68 -8.61 -21.64
C PRO A 159 34.46 -8.90 -20.16
N SER A 160 33.18 -9.04 -19.77
CA SER A 160 32.89 -9.41 -18.37
C SER A 160 33.62 -10.69 -18.03
N PRO A 161 34.50 -10.69 -16.99
CA PRO A 161 35.28 -11.88 -16.59
C PRO A 161 34.41 -13.00 -16.05
N VAL A 162 33.14 -12.79 -15.89
CA VAL A 162 32.15 -13.83 -15.53
C VAL A 162 31.89 -14.73 -16.74
N VAL A 163 32.94 -15.32 -17.24
CA VAL A 163 32.92 -16.22 -18.41
C VAL A 163 32.61 -17.66 -17.99
N ASP A 164 32.65 -17.98 -16.70
CA ASP A 164 32.17 -19.28 -16.23
C ASP A 164 30.63 -19.24 -16.17
N SER A 165 29.99 -19.81 -17.22
CA SER A 165 28.52 -19.92 -17.33
C SER A 165 27.85 -20.57 -16.10
N ARG A 166 28.62 -21.24 -15.25
CA ARG A 166 28.15 -21.83 -14.00
C ARG A 166 27.99 -20.81 -12.87
N LEU A 167 28.64 -19.65 -12.97
CA LEU A 167 28.57 -18.56 -12.00
C LEU A 167 27.56 -17.47 -12.42
N ILE A 168 27.17 -17.44 -13.69
CA ILE A 168 26.16 -16.52 -14.21
C ILE A 168 24.81 -17.19 -14.16
N VAL A 169 23.96 -16.74 -13.26
CA VAL A 169 22.55 -17.10 -13.23
C VAL A 169 21.75 -15.94 -13.83
N GLU A 170 21.40 -16.06 -15.11
CA GLU A 170 20.58 -15.05 -15.79
C GLU A 170 19.13 -15.10 -15.26
N TYR A 171 18.55 -16.29 -15.10
CA TYR A 171 17.17 -16.47 -14.65
C TYR A 171 17.12 -17.30 -13.38
N ASP A 172 16.44 -16.77 -12.37
CA ASP A 172 16.21 -17.50 -11.11
C ASP A 172 14.90 -17.09 -10.43
N LYS A 173 14.57 -17.80 -9.35
CA LYS A 173 13.39 -17.59 -8.53
C LYS A 173 13.78 -17.33 -7.10
N THR A 174 13.21 -16.27 -6.53
CA THR A 174 13.29 -15.96 -5.11
C THR A 174 11.99 -16.31 -4.42
N ASN A 175 12.05 -17.11 -3.37
CA ASN A 175 10.93 -17.38 -2.48
C ASN A 175 11.06 -16.52 -1.24
N THR A 176 10.06 -15.69 -0.97
CA THR A 176 10.03 -14.80 0.20
C THR A 176 8.92 -15.24 1.14
N ARG A 177 9.25 -15.44 2.40
CA ARG A 177 8.32 -15.66 3.51
C ARG A 177 8.37 -14.45 4.41
N THR A 178 7.25 -13.73 4.52
CA THR A 178 7.13 -12.54 5.37
C THR A 178 6.21 -12.84 6.54
N SER A 179 6.61 -12.45 7.73
CA SER A 179 5.75 -12.36 8.90
C SER A 179 5.81 -10.94 9.43
N SER A 180 4.67 -10.24 9.56
CA SER A 180 4.65 -8.90 10.11
C SER A 180 3.55 -8.75 11.14
N LEU A 181 3.92 -8.23 12.32
CA LEU A 181 3.02 -7.92 13.44
C LEU A 181 2.89 -6.41 13.56
N THR A 182 1.66 -5.91 13.46
CA THR A 182 1.33 -4.53 13.75
C THR A 182 0.52 -4.47 15.04
N ILE A 183 0.97 -3.68 16.02
CA ILE A 183 0.25 -3.37 17.26
C ILE A 183 -0.02 -1.88 17.25
N GLY A 184 -1.30 -1.50 17.44
CA GLY A 184 -1.70 -0.11 17.50
C GLY A 184 -2.44 0.19 18.80
N LYS A 185 -2.30 1.42 19.28
CA LYS A 185 -3.04 1.97 20.42
C LYS A 185 -3.67 3.29 20.04
N ASN A 186 -4.98 3.37 20.12
CA ASN A 186 -5.68 4.64 20.05
C ASN A 186 -5.52 5.38 21.37
N ILE A 187 -4.82 6.52 21.37
CA ILE A 187 -4.62 7.36 22.55
C ILE A 187 -5.87 8.19 22.79
N ASN A 188 -6.39 8.78 21.72
CA ASN A 188 -7.67 9.50 21.66
C ASN A 188 -8.19 9.50 20.21
N ASP A 189 -9.30 10.20 19.95
CA ASP A 189 -9.96 10.24 18.65
C ASP A 189 -9.10 10.84 17.51
N SER A 190 -8.04 11.57 17.84
CA SER A 190 -7.15 12.25 16.91
C SER A 190 -5.72 11.75 16.90
N SER A 191 -5.38 10.77 17.75
CA SER A 191 -4.00 10.29 17.85
C SER A 191 -3.90 8.80 18.17
N SER A 192 -2.91 8.16 17.54
CA SER A 192 -2.63 6.74 17.68
C SER A 192 -1.13 6.47 17.68
N LEU A 193 -0.72 5.41 18.35
CA LEU A 193 0.64 4.91 18.38
C LEU A 193 0.67 3.54 17.70
N PHE A 194 1.67 3.30 16.84
CA PHE A 194 1.85 2.05 16.13
C PHE A 194 3.24 1.49 16.39
N PHE A 195 3.30 0.18 16.58
CA PHE A 195 4.52 -0.61 16.60
C PHE A 195 4.40 -1.67 15.52
N ASN A 196 5.42 -1.78 14.68
CA ASN A 196 5.48 -2.80 13.64
C ASN A 196 6.75 -3.62 13.83
N PHE A 197 6.64 -4.93 13.63
CA PHE A 197 7.75 -5.89 13.63
C PHE A 197 7.61 -6.72 12.37
N GLY A 198 8.70 -6.92 11.65
CA GLY A 198 8.74 -7.68 10.41
C GLY A 198 9.90 -8.66 10.40
N LEU A 199 9.68 -9.80 9.73
CA LEU A 199 10.70 -10.77 9.39
C LEU A 199 10.46 -11.25 7.97
N ASP A 200 11.43 -11.05 7.09
CA ASP A 200 11.45 -11.59 5.74
C ASP A 200 12.58 -12.63 5.62
N ILE A 201 12.25 -13.80 5.10
CA ILE A 201 13.21 -14.86 4.78
C ILE A 201 13.19 -15.03 3.27
N ASN A 202 14.30 -14.70 2.61
CA ASN A 202 14.47 -14.81 1.18
C ASN A 202 15.40 -15.98 0.85
N THR A 203 14.93 -16.87 -0.01
CA THR A 203 15.72 -18.00 -0.53
C THR A 203 15.72 -17.99 -2.04
N ILE A 204 16.91 -18.06 -2.63
CA ILE A 204 17.12 -18.04 -4.09
C ILE A 204 17.46 -19.45 -4.55
N ASN A 205 16.80 -19.95 -5.59
CA ASN A 205 16.89 -21.36 -5.95
C ASN A 205 18.28 -21.79 -6.44
N LYS A 206 18.90 -21.00 -7.31
CA LYS A 206 20.20 -21.34 -7.93
C LYS A 206 21.35 -20.54 -7.33
N LYS A 207 21.12 -19.25 -7.01
CA LYS A 207 22.12 -18.36 -6.48
C LYS A 207 21.99 -18.22 -4.95
N GLU A 208 22.24 -19.29 -4.21
CA GLU A 208 22.14 -19.34 -2.75
C GLU A 208 22.98 -18.28 -2.01
N THR A 209 23.98 -17.67 -2.70
CA THR A 209 24.77 -16.56 -2.15
C THR A 209 23.93 -15.31 -1.90
N GLY A 210 22.77 -15.18 -2.53
CA GLY A 210 21.83 -14.08 -2.34
C GLY A 210 20.76 -14.35 -1.28
N ASP A 211 20.76 -15.50 -0.62
CA ASP A 211 19.85 -15.80 0.47
C ASP A 211 20.04 -14.78 1.60
N SER A 212 18.94 -14.26 2.12
CA SER A 212 18.95 -13.22 3.15
C SER A 212 17.77 -13.29 4.10
N ASP A 213 18.01 -12.85 5.33
CA ASP A 213 16.97 -12.64 6.33
C ASP A 213 16.94 -11.15 6.69
N VAL A 214 15.74 -10.56 6.71
CA VAL A 214 15.55 -9.15 7.06
C VAL A 214 14.63 -9.07 8.29
N ALA A 215 15.17 -8.58 9.40
CA ALA A 215 14.37 -8.23 10.57
C ALA A 215 14.15 -6.71 10.59
N SER A 216 12.93 -6.29 10.91
CA SER A 216 12.60 -4.87 10.99
C SER A 216 11.72 -4.58 12.20
N SER A 217 11.87 -3.38 12.76
CA SER A 217 10.95 -2.83 13.74
C SER A 217 10.74 -1.35 13.51
N SER A 218 9.55 -0.84 13.81
CA SER A 218 9.30 0.59 13.76
C SER A 218 8.29 1.02 14.81
N MET A 219 8.41 2.26 15.23
CA MET A 219 7.42 2.95 16.05
C MET A 219 7.01 4.23 15.33
N SER A 220 5.71 4.50 15.26
CA SER A 220 5.20 5.74 14.70
C SER A 220 4.07 6.29 15.55
N TYR A 221 4.05 7.60 15.70
CA TYR A 221 2.97 8.34 16.34
C TYR A 221 2.18 9.07 15.28
N PHE A 222 0.88 8.86 15.25
CA PHE A 222 -0.04 9.49 14.29
C PHE A 222 -0.90 10.51 15.01
N LYS A 223 -1.02 11.72 14.45
CA LYS A 223 -1.88 12.78 14.98
C LYS A 223 -2.58 13.55 13.89
N VAL A 224 -3.87 13.80 14.10
CA VAL A 224 -4.70 14.67 13.25
C VAL A 224 -4.80 16.06 13.87
N ILE A 225 -4.45 17.10 13.12
CA ILE A 225 -4.56 18.51 13.52
C ILE A 225 -5.21 19.28 12.35
N GLY A 226 -6.49 19.57 12.46
CA GLY A 226 -7.25 20.16 11.34
C GLY A 226 -7.20 19.24 10.12
N ASN A 227 -6.69 19.75 9.01
CA ASN A 227 -6.52 19.01 7.75
C ASN A 227 -5.16 18.29 7.62
N HIS A 228 -4.34 18.29 8.67
CA HIS A 228 -3.02 17.67 8.69
C HIS A 228 -3.04 16.34 9.42
N TYR A 229 -2.42 15.33 8.82
CA TYR A 229 -2.18 14.00 9.37
C TYR A 229 -0.66 13.84 9.54
N ILE A 230 -0.16 14.09 10.74
CA ILE A 230 1.27 14.13 11.04
C ILE A 230 1.69 12.78 11.62
N SER A 231 2.80 12.22 11.12
CA SER A 231 3.32 10.92 11.58
C SER A 231 4.84 10.94 11.67
N PRO A 232 5.43 11.37 12.80
CA PRO A 232 6.82 11.06 13.11
C PRO A 232 7.00 9.57 13.35
N TYR A 233 8.18 9.04 12.95
CA TYR A 233 8.50 7.63 13.10
C TYR A 233 10.00 7.43 13.30
N VAL A 234 10.33 6.29 13.92
CA VAL A 234 11.67 5.72 14.00
C VAL A 234 11.60 4.27 13.55
N TYR A 235 12.63 3.80 12.88
CA TYR A 235 12.71 2.42 12.43
C TYR A 235 14.12 1.88 12.56
N TRP A 236 14.19 0.58 12.71
CA TRP A 236 15.42 -0.20 12.66
C TRP A 236 15.20 -1.38 11.73
N THR A 237 16.23 -1.69 10.93
CA THR A 237 16.24 -2.84 10.02
C THR A 237 17.60 -3.51 10.11
N LYS A 238 17.59 -4.82 10.23
CA LYS A 238 18.79 -5.65 10.15
C LYS A 238 18.68 -6.57 8.95
N LEU A 239 19.70 -6.55 8.10
CA LEU A 239 19.83 -7.48 6.99
C LEU A 239 20.98 -8.43 7.28
N ASN A 240 20.70 -9.74 7.28
CA ASN A 240 21.70 -10.78 7.34
C ASN A 240 21.78 -11.46 5.98
N TYR A 241 22.96 -11.44 5.38
CA TYR A 241 23.26 -12.21 4.17
C TYR A 241 24.02 -13.48 4.53
N ARG A 242 23.72 -14.57 3.85
CA ARG A 242 24.45 -15.83 4.09
C ARG A 242 25.89 -15.80 3.63
N LYS A 243 26.20 -15.02 2.59
CA LYS A 243 27.55 -14.95 2.00
C LYS A 243 27.99 -13.53 1.65
N SER A 244 27.54 -12.53 2.38
CA SER A 244 28.01 -11.15 2.28
C SER A 244 27.99 -10.48 3.64
N ALA A 245 28.44 -9.22 3.72
CA ALA A 245 28.43 -8.48 4.97
C ALA A 245 26.99 -8.14 5.40
N ASP A 246 26.68 -8.44 6.66
CA ASP A 246 25.44 -8.01 7.30
C ASP A 246 25.48 -6.50 7.52
N TYR A 247 24.29 -5.88 7.62
CA TYR A 247 24.19 -4.47 8.05
C TYR A 247 22.94 -4.19 8.87
N ASP A 248 23.06 -3.16 9.69
CA ASP A 248 21.96 -2.57 10.45
C ASP A 248 21.69 -1.16 9.95
N THR A 249 20.41 -0.79 9.84
CA THR A 249 19.99 0.57 9.51
C THR A 249 19.10 1.11 10.61
N LEU A 250 19.43 2.26 11.16
CA LEU A 250 18.56 3.02 12.07
C LEU A 250 18.13 4.30 11.38
N GLY A 251 16.83 4.58 11.38
CA GLY A 251 16.32 5.77 10.75
C GLY A 251 15.19 6.42 11.54
N LEU A 252 15.00 7.70 11.27
CA LEU A 252 13.90 8.50 11.79
C LEU A 252 13.35 9.41 10.71
N GLY A 253 12.11 9.81 10.84
CA GLY A 253 11.52 10.71 9.87
C GLY A 253 10.17 11.26 10.33
N ILE A 254 9.62 12.12 9.51
CA ILE A 254 8.29 12.68 9.69
C ILE A 254 7.58 12.72 8.35
N ASN A 255 6.33 12.25 8.35
CA ASN A 255 5.42 12.39 7.22
C ASN A 255 4.26 13.29 7.62
N ASN A 256 3.80 14.09 6.69
CA ASN A 256 2.57 14.85 6.82
C ASN A 256 1.70 14.67 5.57
N THR A 257 0.41 14.42 5.79
CA THR A 257 -0.61 14.45 4.74
C THR A 257 -1.51 15.66 5.00
N TYR A 258 -1.55 16.58 4.07
CA TYR A 258 -2.46 17.72 4.08
C TYR A 258 -3.64 17.45 3.15
N ILE A 259 -4.85 17.44 3.69
CA ILE A 259 -6.08 17.28 2.90
C ILE A 259 -6.48 18.65 2.38
N ILE A 260 -6.30 18.89 1.08
CA ILE A 260 -6.69 20.14 0.42
C ILE A 260 -8.22 20.17 0.25
N ASN A 261 -8.79 19.07 -0.24
CA ASN A 261 -10.22 18.83 -0.38
C ASN A 261 -10.49 17.32 -0.59
N GLU A 262 -11.74 16.93 -0.83
CA GLU A 262 -12.15 15.52 -1.01
C GLU A 262 -11.43 14.81 -2.18
N LYS A 263 -10.97 15.55 -3.18
CA LYS A 263 -10.27 14.99 -4.36
C LYS A 263 -8.76 15.10 -4.27
N ASN A 264 -8.22 16.01 -3.46
CA ASN A 264 -6.81 16.37 -3.47
C ASN A 264 -6.20 16.24 -2.08
N ASN A 265 -5.06 15.57 -2.01
CA ASN A 265 -4.19 15.62 -0.83
C ASN A 265 -2.72 15.74 -1.24
N LEU A 266 -1.94 16.35 -0.35
CA LEU A 266 -0.52 16.55 -0.48
C LEU A 266 0.19 15.81 0.65
N ASN A 267 1.05 14.84 0.30
CA ASN A 267 1.90 14.16 1.25
C ASN A 267 3.32 14.69 1.10
N TYR A 268 3.95 15.06 2.18
CA TYR A 268 5.35 15.46 2.18
C TYR A 268 6.05 14.95 3.43
N GLY A 269 7.34 14.75 3.33
CA GLY A 269 8.09 14.22 4.44
C GLY A 269 9.59 14.34 4.25
N PHE A 270 10.26 14.09 5.36
CA PHE A 270 11.70 14.02 5.45
C PHE A 270 12.08 12.82 6.30
N SER A 271 13.19 12.16 5.93
CA SER A 271 13.79 11.11 6.73
C SER A 271 15.31 11.17 6.67
N PHE A 272 15.91 10.71 7.75
CA PHE A 272 17.33 10.42 7.86
C PHE A 272 17.49 8.97 8.30
N SER A 273 18.50 8.29 7.77
CA SER A 273 18.91 6.98 8.27
C SER A 273 20.42 6.81 8.20
N ASP A 274 20.94 6.04 9.12
CA ASP A 274 22.32 5.62 9.21
C ASP A 274 22.40 4.11 9.04
N THR A 275 23.27 3.65 8.15
CA THR A 275 23.50 2.23 7.84
C THR A 275 24.92 1.86 8.20
N ALA A 276 25.05 0.88 9.10
CA ALA A 276 26.32 0.38 9.58
C ALA A 276 26.53 -1.09 9.17
N TYR A 277 27.59 -1.38 8.46
CA TYR A 277 27.96 -2.74 8.04
C TYR A 277 28.77 -3.46 9.11
N VAL A 278 28.55 -4.76 9.24
CA VAL A 278 29.20 -5.60 10.24
C VAL A 278 30.52 -6.13 9.67
N ARG A 279 31.62 -5.70 10.27
CA ARG A 279 32.96 -6.21 9.93
C ARG A 279 33.13 -7.64 10.43
N THR A 280 33.60 -8.52 9.54
CA THR A 280 33.98 -9.90 9.87
C THR A 280 35.38 -10.22 9.33
N SER A 281 35.94 -11.37 9.69
CA SER A 281 37.25 -11.82 9.13
C SER A 281 37.18 -12.12 7.63
N VAL A 282 35.96 -12.35 7.08
CA VAL A 282 35.75 -12.58 5.64
C VAL A 282 35.48 -11.25 4.92
N PHE A 283 34.87 -10.28 5.62
CA PHE A 283 34.50 -8.95 5.12
C PHE A 283 35.14 -7.88 5.99
N ASP A 284 36.44 -7.79 5.95
CA ASP A 284 37.23 -6.89 6.80
C ASP A 284 37.08 -5.42 6.45
N THR A 285 36.75 -5.10 5.19
CA THR A 285 36.44 -3.74 4.68
C THR A 285 34.96 -3.40 4.67
N ALA A 286 34.09 -4.20 5.30
CA ALA A 286 32.63 -4.00 5.25
C ALA A 286 32.22 -2.61 5.75
N LYS A 287 32.88 -2.08 6.79
CA LYS A 287 32.60 -0.75 7.36
C LYS A 287 32.86 0.41 6.41
N ASP A 288 33.63 0.21 5.37
CA ASP A 288 33.86 1.25 4.35
C ASP A 288 32.59 1.54 3.54
N ASN A 289 31.55 0.69 3.65
CA ASN A 289 30.24 0.89 3.02
C ASN A 289 29.22 1.57 3.95
N ASP A 290 29.61 1.92 5.20
CA ASP A 290 28.74 2.66 6.12
C ASP A 290 28.31 3.97 5.47
N ASN A 291 27.02 4.32 5.62
CA ASN A 291 26.48 5.50 4.96
C ASN A 291 25.31 6.12 5.72
N GLY A 292 25.18 7.45 5.58
CA GLY A 292 24.03 8.23 5.98
C GLY A 292 23.15 8.54 4.77
N THR A 293 21.84 8.44 4.91
CA THR A 293 20.88 8.77 3.84
C THR A 293 19.90 9.83 4.31
N TYR A 294 19.76 10.89 3.53
CA TYR A 294 18.76 11.95 3.70
C TYR A 294 17.76 11.87 2.56
N LEU A 295 16.47 11.92 2.87
CA LEU A 295 15.42 11.83 1.88
C LEU A 295 14.31 12.83 2.17
N SER A 296 13.95 13.63 1.16
CA SER A 296 12.80 14.53 1.18
C SER A 296 11.87 14.20 0.03
N PHE A 297 10.59 14.32 0.24
CA PHE A 297 9.63 14.13 -0.84
C PHE A 297 8.40 15.02 -0.69
N ILE A 298 7.74 15.26 -1.82
CA ILE A 298 6.41 15.82 -1.91
C ILE A 298 5.60 15.00 -2.92
N ARG A 299 4.39 14.59 -2.55
CA ARG A 299 3.48 13.82 -3.39
C ARG A 299 2.11 14.49 -3.43
N HIS A 300 1.61 14.74 -4.61
CA HIS A 300 0.23 15.11 -4.85
C HIS A 300 -0.58 13.89 -5.28
N ASN A 301 -1.69 13.61 -4.61
CA ASN A 301 -2.66 12.60 -5.02
C ASN A 301 -3.97 13.30 -5.42
N TYR A 302 -4.50 12.90 -6.58
CA TYR A 302 -5.73 13.41 -7.15
C TYR A 302 -6.71 12.26 -7.41
N ASN A 303 -7.87 12.29 -6.76
CA ASN A 303 -8.95 11.34 -6.98
C ASN A 303 -9.76 11.79 -8.22
N LEU A 304 -9.41 11.24 -9.39
CA LEU A 304 -10.10 11.53 -10.66
C LEU A 304 -11.57 11.09 -10.57
N THR A 305 -11.79 9.90 -10.01
CA THR A 305 -13.10 9.35 -9.65
C THR A 305 -13.03 8.69 -8.28
N LYS A 306 -14.16 8.19 -7.74
CA LYS A 306 -14.17 7.39 -6.50
C LYS A 306 -13.36 6.08 -6.62
N LYS A 307 -13.06 5.64 -7.84
CA LYS A 307 -12.35 4.38 -8.13
C LYS A 307 -10.97 4.60 -8.75
N THR A 308 -10.67 5.83 -9.21
CA THR A 308 -9.42 6.12 -9.93
C THR A 308 -8.66 7.22 -9.22
N GLN A 309 -7.41 6.97 -8.88
CA GLN A 309 -6.50 7.94 -8.27
C GLN A 309 -5.24 8.11 -9.12
N LEU A 310 -4.82 9.35 -9.29
CA LEU A 310 -3.54 9.73 -9.88
C LEU A 310 -2.61 10.19 -8.76
N GLY A 311 -1.32 9.90 -8.89
CA GLY A 311 -0.30 10.36 -7.96
C GLY A 311 0.95 10.82 -8.68
N THR A 312 1.48 11.96 -8.24
CA THR A 312 2.78 12.48 -8.69
C THR A 312 3.64 12.72 -7.45
N LYS A 313 4.84 12.15 -7.41
CA LYS A 313 5.79 12.32 -6.30
C LYS A 313 7.12 12.85 -6.83
N LEU A 314 7.63 13.91 -6.25
CA LEU A 314 8.99 14.39 -6.41
C LEU A 314 9.81 13.94 -5.20
N THR A 315 11.06 13.58 -5.41
CA THR A 315 11.97 13.10 -4.38
C THR A 315 13.33 13.76 -4.56
N LEU A 316 13.92 14.18 -3.46
CA LEU A 316 15.30 14.65 -3.36
C LEU A 316 15.98 13.81 -2.28
N GLY A 317 17.14 13.30 -2.57
CA GLY A 317 17.93 12.48 -1.66
C GLY A 317 19.40 12.81 -1.70
N ARG A 318 20.10 12.50 -0.63
CA ARG A 318 21.54 12.52 -0.51
C ARG A 318 21.98 11.27 0.21
N VAL A 319 22.96 10.58 -0.34
CA VAL A 319 23.66 9.49 0.32
C VAL A 319 25.11 9.94 0.58
N GLU A 320 25.53 9.85 1.82
CA GLU A 320 26.90 10.14 2.27
C GLU A 320 27.53 8.84 2.75
N SER A 321 28.48 8.31 2.01
CA SER A 321 29.21 7.07 2.30
C SER A 321 30.63 7.37 2.77
N ILE A 322 31.23 6.48 3.57
CA ILE A 322 32.65 6.53 3.90
C ILE A 322 33.51 6.46 2.63
N LYS A 323 33.07 5.67 1.63
CA LYS A 323 33.64 5.70 0.28
C LYS A 323 33.02 6.85 -0.49
N GLU A 324 33.75 7.93 -0.69
CA GLU A 324 33.27 9.14 -1.36
C GLU A 324 32.70 8.87 -2.75
N PHE A 325 33.24 7.89 -3.49
CA PHE A 325 32.71 7.50 -4.80
C PHE A 325 31.35 6.76 -4.75
N ASP A 326 30.89 6.32 -3.58
CA ASP A 326 29.54 5.80 -3.34
C ASP A 326 28.58 6.86 -2.79
N SER A 327 29.07 8.08 -2.56
CA SER A 327 28.26 9.24 -2.18
C SER A 327 27.62 9.87 -3.40
N TYR A 328 26.33 10.25 -3.31
CA TYR A 328 25.62 10.85 -4.43
C TYR A 328 24.40 11.66 -4.03
N ASP A 329 24.05 12.61 -4.88
CA ASP A 329 22.75 13.29 -4.88
C ASP A 329 21.75 12.55 -5.76
N SER A 330 20.53 12.41 -5.28
CA SER A 330 19.42 11.75 -5.98
C SER A 330 18.24 12.68 -6.22
N LYS A 331 17.72 12.70 -7.44
CA LYS A 331 16.51 13.43 -7.82
C LYS A 331 15.56 12.51 -8.54
N GLY A 332 14.28 12.55 -8.18
CA GLY A 332 13.34 11.62 -8.78
C GLY A 332 11.94 12.15 -8.97
N ILE A 333 11.28 11.58 -9.96
CA ILE A 333 9.85 11.76 -10.20
C ILE A 333 9.17 10.40 -10.25
N ASN A 334 8.03 10.28 -9.59
CA ASN A 334 7.19 9.10 -9.66
C ASN A 334 5.79 9.48 -10.11
N LEU A 335 5.29 8.80 -11.12
CA LEU A 335 3.92 8.90 -11.61
C LEU A 335 3.20 7.60 -11.29
N SER A 336 1.96 7.70 -10.84
CA SER A 336 1.15 6.53 -10.53
C SER A 336 -0.31 6.74 -10.89
N ILE A 337 -0.95 5.67 -11.29
CA ILE A 337 -2.39 5.57 -11.45
C ILE A 337 -2.86 4.30 -10.76
N SER A 338 -3.94 4.38 -10.00
CA SER A 338 -4.60 3.23 -9.39
C SER A 338 -6.07 3.20 -9.74
N GLN A 339 -6.59 2.00 -10.01
CA GLN A 339 -7.98 1.77 -10.38
C GLN A 339 -8.55 0.65 -9.51
N ILE A 340 -9.65 0.92 -8.80
CA ILE A 340 -10.39 -0.09 -8.06
C ILE A 340 -11.27 -0.86 -9.05
N LEU A 341 -11.09 -2.17 -9.10
CA LEU A 341 -11.85 -3.13 -9.89
C LEU A 341 -12.71 -4.02 -8.98
N PRO A 342 -13.73 -4.71 -9.48
CA PRO A 342 -14.57 -5.59 -8.66
C PRO A 342 -13.78 -6.67 -7.90
N PHE A 343 -12.68 -7.13 -8.46
CA PHE A 343 -11.85 -8.20 -7.92
C PHE A 343 -10.57 -7.70 -7.21
N GLY A 344 -10.20 -6.44 -7.37
CA GLY A 344 -8.99 -5.92 -6.72
C GLY A 344 -8.64 -4.50 -7.12
N THR A 345 -7.44 -4.06 -6.81
CA THR A 345 -6.91 -2.75 -7.20
C THR A 345 -5.74 -2.94 -8.17
N LEU A 346 -5.90 -2.42 -9.37
CA LEU A 346 -4.84 -2.36 -10.38
C LEU A 346 -4.06 -1.05 -10.21
N LYS A 347 -2.72 -1.12 -10.15
CA LYS A 347 -1.85 0.04 -10.01
C LYS A 347 -0.74 -0.02 -11.06
N LEU A 348 -0.52 1.09 -11.74
CA LEU A 348 0.66 1.31 -12.57
C LEU A 348 1.46 2.44 -11.93
N LYS A 349 2.74 2.20 -11.72
CA LYS A 349 3.68 3.15 -11.14
C LYS A 349 4.94 3.19 -11.98
N SER A 350 5.39 4.39 -12.36
CA SER A 350 6.66 4.61 -13.04
C SER A 350 7.49 5.60 -12.24
N THR A 351 8.74 5.26 -11.98
CA THR A 351 9.68 6.08 -11.21
C THR A 351 10.92 6.29 -12.05
N TYR A 352 11.25 7.55 -12.30
CA TYR A 352 12.53 7.97 -12.86
C TYR A 352 13.36 8.55 -11.73
N LEU A 353 14.62 8.11 -11.61
CA LEU A 353 15.61 8.61 -10.66
C LEU A 353 16.88 8.96 -11.43
N LYS A 354 17.53 10.05 -11.02
CA LYS A 354 18.86 10.44 -11.46
C LYS A 354 19.75 10.56 -10.24
N ASN A 355 20.91 9.87 -10.28
CA ASN A 355 21.93 9.91 -9.25
C ASN A 355 23.20 10.48 -9.84
N ASP A 356 23.69 11.56 -9.25
CA ASP A 356 24.95 12.21 -9.58
C ASP A 356 25.94 11.90 -8.44
N TYR A 357 26.98 11.13 -8.71
CA TYR A 357 28.01 10.71 -7.73
C TYR A 357 29.06 11.79 -7.55
N ASP A 358 29.77 11.77 -6.41
CA ASP A 358 30.69 12.83 -6.03
C ASP A 358 32.09 12.60 -6.61
N GLU A 359 32.58 11.35 -6.59
CA GLU A 359 33.95 11.01 -6.89
C GLU A 359 34.09 9.86 -7.89
N VAL A 360 35.27 9.71 -8.45
CA VAL A 360 35.63 8.60 -9.33
C VAL A 360 35.90 7.32 -8.56
N GLU A 361 35.35 6.21 -9.03
CA GLU A 361 35.76 4.87 -8.58
C GLU A 361 37.03 4.45 -9.36
N SER A 362 38.21 4.70 -8.79
CA SER A 362 39.50 4.60 -9.49
C SER A 362 39.75 3.22 -10.11
N PHE A 363 39.30 2.13 -9.48
CA PHE A 363 39.45 0.77 -10.00
C PHE A 363 38.55 0.50 -11.23
N VAL A 364 37.48 1.26 -11.38
CA VAL A 364 36.56 1.12 -12.52
C VAL A 364 36.90 2.15 -13.59
N SER A 365 36.94 3.42 -13.23
CA SER A 365 37.33 4.52 -14.13
C SER A 365 38.05 5.62 -13.34
N PRO A 366 39.35 5.88 -13.61
CA PRO A 366 40.10 6.90 -12.89
C PRO A 366 39.72 8.35 -13.28
N THR A 367 38.89 8.54 -14.32
CA THR A 367 38.61 9.87 -14.89
C THR A 367 37.14 10.20 -15.02
N ILE A 368 36.26 9.21 -14.92
CA ILE A 368 34.83 9.40 -15.15
C ILE A 368 34.07 9.28 -13.82
N ILE A 369 33.42 10.35 -13.40
CA ILE A 369 32.49 10.33 -12.27
C ILE A 369 31.18 9.67 -12.73
N ARG A 370 30.68 8.73 -11.95
CA ARG A 370 29.48 7.95 -12.23
C ARG A 370 28.22 8.83 -12.22
N LYS A 371 27.34 8.58 -13.18
CA LYS A 371 25.98 9.16 -13.27
C LYS A 371 25.03 8.09 -13.71
N ASP A 372 23.98 7.85 -12.92
CA ASP A 372 22.98 6.85 -13.22
C ASP A 372 21.63 7.51 -13.46
N GLU A 373 20.93 7.01 -14.46
CA GLU A 373 19.53 7.29 -14.71
C GLU A 373 18.76 5.98 -14.64
N SER A 374 17.76 5.89 -13.78
CA SER A 374 16.97 4.67 -13.64
C SER A 374 15.50 4.90 -13.92
N LEU A 375 14.89 3.99 -14.67
CA LEU A 375 13.45 3.92 -14.90
C LEU A 375 12.91 2.61 -14.35
N VAL A 376 12.10 2.70 -13.31
CA VAL A 376 11.44 1.54 -12.72
C VAL A 376 9.93 1.64 -12.94
N THR A 377 9.38 0.66 -13.67
CA THR A 377 7.94 0.58 -13.94
C THR A 377 7.38 -0.67 -13.27
N VAL A 378 6.30 -0.50 -12.50
CA VAL A 378 5.61 -1.57 -11.78
C VAL A 378 4.13 -1.56 -12.14
N LEU A 379 3.62 -2.70 -12.60
CA LEU A 379 2.19 -2.97 -12.70
C LEU A 379 1.83 -3.98 -11.62
N SER A 380 0.91 -3.62 -10.72
CA SER A 380 0.46 -4.51 -9.64
C SER A 380 -1.05 -4.69 -9.66
N LEU A 381 -1.49 -5.88 -9.29
CA LEU A 381 -2.88 -6.22 -9.03
C LEU A 381 -2.97 -6.88 -7.66
N ASP A 382 -3.65 -6.22 -6.73
CA ASP A 382 -3.85 -6.68 -5.36
C ASP A 382 -5.33 -6.84 -5.07
N GLY A 383 -5.74 -7.92 -4.41
CA GLY A 383 -7.14 -8.11 -4.10
C GLY A 383 -7.42 -9.24 -3.11
N LEU A 384 -8.70 -9.38 -2.76
CA LEU A 384 -9.20 -10.49 -1.95
C LEU A 384 -9.34 -11.74 -2.81
N LEU A 385 -8.75 -12.84 -2.40
CA LEU A 385 -8.76 -14.10 -3.15
C LEU A 385 -10.19 -14.66 -3.35
N ASN A 386 -11.07 -14.47 -2.36
CA ASN A 386 -12.47 -14.91 -2.44
C ASN A 386 -13.33 -14.17 -3.49
N LYS A 387 -12.86 -13.02 -4.00
CA LYS A 387 -13.52 -12.29 -5.09
C LYS A 387 -13.16 -12.84 -6.48
N VAL A 388 -12.04 -13.56 -6.58
CA VAL A 388 -11.55 -14.17 -7.84
C VAL A 388 -11.94 -15.64 -7.91
N ILE A 389 -11.79 -16.35 -6.81
CA ILE A 389 -12.12 -17.79 -6.72
C ILE A 389 -13.28 -17.95 -5.75
N PRO A 390 -14.50 -18.23 -6.26
CA PRO A 390 -15.66 -18.44 -5.39
C PRO A 390 -15.58 -19.79 -4.69
N PHE A 391 -14.97 -19.85 -3.51
CA PHE A 391 -14.96 -21.02 -2.65
C PHE A 391 -16.33 -21.20 -1.97
N ASN A 392 -17.30 -21.77 -2.68
CA ASN A 392 -18.67 -21.99 -2.17
C ASN A 392 -18.72 -22.85 -0.89
N LYS A 393 -17.72 -23.65 -0.61
CA LYS A 393 -17.64 -24.52 0.58
C LYS A 393 -17.18 -23.80 1.86
N PHE A 394 -16.59 -22.60 1.77
CA PHE A 394 -16.03 -21.84 2.91
C PHE A 394 -16.89 -20.64 3.34
N LYS A 395 -18.07 -20.46 2.77
CA LYS A 395 -18.97 -19.31 2.99
C LYS A 395 -19.44 -19.09 4.44
N LYS A 396 -19.28 -20.06 5.35
CA LYS A 396 -19.88 -19.97 6.69
C LYS A 396 -18.97 -19.39 7.79
N LYS A 397 -17.69 -19.08 7.53
CA LYS A 397 -16.74 -18.70 8.59
C LYS A 397 -15.63 -17.70 8.21
N TYR A 398 -15.71 -17.04 7.09
CA TYR A 398 -14.73 -16.00 6.72
C TYR A 398 -15.29 -14.61 7.04
N ASP A 399 -15.12 -14.20 8.29
CA ASP A 399 -15.19 -12.80 8.69
C ASP A 399 -14.17 -11.99 7.90
N LYS A 400 -14.46 -10.70 7.67
CA LYS A 400 -13.53 -9.74 7.04
C LYS A 400 -12.15 -9.71 7.72
N GLU A 401 -12.07 -10.16 8.95
CA GLU A 401 -10.91 -10.19 9.83
C GLU A 401 -9.88 -11.29 9.52
N ASN A 402 -10.27 -12.33 8.75
CA ASN A 402 -9.42 -13.48 8.41
C ASN A 402 -9.29 -13.68 6.88
N SER A 403 -9.07 -12.60 6.15
CA SER A 403 -9.03 -12.60 4.69
C SER A 403 -7.70 -13.07 4.12
N ILE A 404 -7.75 -13.75 2.98
CA ILE A 404 -6.57 -14.06 2.16
C ILE A 404 -6.55 -13.07 1.00
N PHE A 405 -5.41 -12.40 0.85
CA PHE A 405 -5.15 -11.46 -0.25
C PHE A 405 -4.20 -12.11 -1.24
N TYR A 406 -4.37 -11.79 -2.51
CA TYR A 406 -3.40 -12.12 -3.56
C TYR A 406 -2.71 -10.87 -4.05
N THR A 407 -1.49 -11.04 -4.55
CA THR A 407 -0.67 -9.98 -5.17
C THR A 407 -0.05 -10.54 -6.44
N LEU A 408 -0.19 -9.81 -7.55
CA LEU A 408 0.50 -10.07 -8.82
C LEU A 408 1.27 -8.80 -9.18
N ASN A 409 2.58 -8.91 -9.43
CA ASN A 409 3.41 -7.78 -9.84
C ASN A 409 4.23 -8.12 -11.07
N LEU A 410 4.26 -7.17 -12.02
CA LEU A 410 5.23 -7.10 -13.09
C LEU A 410 6.08 -5.85 -12.88
N LYS A 411 7.38 -6.01 -12.75
CA LYS A 411 8.32 -4.90 -12.58
C LYS A 411 9.40 -4.98 -13.64
N GLN A 412 9.68 -3.84 -14.26
CA GLN A 412 10.86 -3.62 -15.08
C GLN A 412 11.71 -2.56 -14.42
N SER A 413 13.00 -2.80 -14.34
CA SER A 413 14.01 -1.87 -13.84
C SER A 413 15.08 -1.74 -14.91
N ASP A 414 15.27 -0.53 -15.39
CA ASP A 414 16.26 -0.16 -16.39
C ASP A 414 17.14 0.93 -15.77
N VAL A 415 18.42 0.63 -15.58
CA VAL A 415 19.44 1.57 -15.14
C VAL A 415 20.37 1.83 -16.31
N SER A 416 20.48 3.08 -16.72
CA SER A 416 21.46 3.56 -17.70
C SER A 416 22.53 4.33 -16.95
N SER A 417 23.79 3.93 -17.12
CA SER A 417 24.94 4.53 -16.47
C SER A 417 26.00 4.93 -17.51
N ASN A 418 26.73 6.00 -17.21
CA ASN A 418 27.95 6.36 -17.98
C ASN A 418 29.14 5.44 -17.63
N ILE A 419 28.99 4.57 -16.63
CA ILE A 419 29.92 3.50 -16.25
C ILE A 419 29.26 2.17 -16.58
N LEU A 420 29.83 1.41 -17.52
CA LEU A 420 29.23 0.17 -18.06
C LEU A 420 28.88 -0.87 -16.98
N ASN A 421 29.64 -0.91 -15.88
CA ASN A 421 29.43 -1.83 -14.77
C ASN A 421 28.05 -1.68 -14.12
N HIS A 422 27.40 -0.53 -14.27
CA HIS A 422 26.12 -0.18 -13.64
C HIS A 422 24.98 -0.03 -14.67
N ASP A 423 25.23 -0.34 -15.95
CA ASP A 423 24.23 -0.29 -17.02
C ASP A 423 23.46 -1.64 -17.09
N ILE A 424 22.33 -1.72 -16.33
CA ILE A 424 21.68 -2.99 -15.99
C ILE A 424 20.19 -2.93 -16.31
N GLU A 425 19.65 -3.98 -16.93
CA GLU A 425 18.20 -4.18 -17.10
C GLU A 425 17.77 -5.45 -16.37
N ARG A 426 16.61 -5.37 -15.65
CA ARG A 426 16.05 -6.48 -14.89
C ARG A 426 14.52 -6.48 -15.00
N ASN A 427 13.93 -7.65 -15.22
CA ASN A 427 12.50 -7.85 -15.26
C ASN A 427 12.08 -8.85 -14.18
N PHE A 428 10.97 -8.55 -13.49
CA PHE A 428 10.48 -9.35 -12.38
C PHE A 428 9.01 -9.68 -12.57
N PHE A 429 8.66 -10.91 -12.24
CA PHE A 429 7.28 -11.34 -12.09
C PHE A 429 7.09 -11.91 -10.69
N THR A 430 6.17 -11.34 -9.91
CA THR A 430 5.90 -11.78 -8.54
C THR A 430 4.45 -12.23 -8.38
N VAL A 431 4.28 -13.38 -7.76
CA VAL A 431 2.99 -13.89 -7.28
C VAL A 431 3.08 -14.05 -5.76
N GLY A 432 2.07 -13.58 -5.04
CA GLY A 432 2.06 -13.68 -3.59
C GLY A 432 0.67 -13.91 -3.01
N LEU A 433 0.63 -14.54 -1.85
CA LEU A 433 -0.54 -14.72 -1.02
C LEU A 433 -0.24 -14.18 0.38
N THR A 434 -1.16 -13.41 0.94
CA THR A 434 -1.06 -12.87 2.30
C THR A 434 -2.28 -13.29 3.10
N LYS A 435 -2.07 -13.89 4.27
CA LYS A 435 -3.09 -14.17 5.28
C LYS A 435 -3.00 -13.11 6.38
N ARG A 436 -4.06 -12.34 6.59
CA ARG A 436 -4.20 -11.46 7.75
C ARG A 436 -4.94 -12.18 8.87
N ILE A 437 -4.46 -12.04 10.09
CA ILE A 437 -5.07 -12.57 11.32
C ILE A 437 -5.27 -11.38 12.24
N ASN A 438 -6.52 -11.12 12.64
CA ASN A 438 -6.81 -10.12 13.66
C ASN A 438 -6.52 -10.72 15.04
N LEU A 439 -5.67 -10.05 15.80
CA LEU A 439 -5.30 -10.42 17.17
C LEU A 439 -5.86 -9.44 18.20
N SER A 440 -6.71 -8.49 17.78
CA SER A 440 -7.22 -7.42 18.66
C SER A 440 -8.06 -7.96 19.82
N GLU A 441 -8.59 -9.17 19.72
CA GLU A 441 -9.32 -9.82 20.81
C GLU A 441 -8.43 -10.30 21.97
N LEU A 442 -7.10 -10.31 21.75
CA LEU A 442 -6.14 -10.70 22.81
C LEU A 442 -5.75 -9.54 23.74
N PHE A 443 -6.15 -8.30 23.38
CA PHE A 443 -5.87 -7.06 24.13
C PHE A 443 -7.16 -6.38 24.58
#